data_ba48e625e2b67d22935827df33fecd1f
#
_entry.id   ba48e625e2b67d22935827df33fecd1f
#
_cell.length_a   1.000
_cell.length_b   1.000
_cell.length_c   1.000
_cell.angle_alpha   90.00
_cell.angle_beta   90.00
_cell.angle_gamma   90.00
#
_symmetry.space_group_name_H-M   'P 1'
#
loop_
_entity.id
_entity.type
_entity.pdbx_description
1 polymer ?
#
loop_
_entity_poly.entity_id
_entity_poly.type
_entity_poly.pdbx_seq_one_letter_code
_entity_poly.pdbx_strand_id
1 'polypeptide(L)' 'DSNITYCEIGDIYIRVKFNRTAKIYTYSYQSAGIEKVERLKKLARAGNGLNCYIKLYVNSLYEK' A
#
# COMPACT_ATOMS: atom_id res chain seq x y z
N ASP A 1 10.75 -1.18 4.13
CA ASP A 1 10.76 0.21 3.64
C ASP A 1 10.87 1.19 4.77
N SER A 2 11.88 2.05 4.70
CA SER A 2 12.17 2.99 5.80
C SER A 2 11.12 4.08 5.96
N ASN A 3 10.33 4.35 4.93
CA ASN A 3 9.29 5.37 4.99
C ASN A 3 7.94 4.86 5.46
N ILE A 4 7.83 3.57 5.68
CA ILE A 4 6.57 2.94 6.06
C ILE A 4 6.68 2.38 7.45
N THR A 5 5.77 2.82 8.33
CA THR A 5 5.74 2.39 9.72
C THR A 5 4.99 1.07 9.89
N TYR A 6 3.96 0.85 9.07
CA TYR A 6 3.01 -0.21 9.32
C TYR A 6 2.31 -0.63 8.03
N CYS A 7 2.11 -1.93 7.87
CA CYS A 7 1.32 -2.51 6.79
C CYS A 7 0.41 -3.59 7.35
N GLU A 8 -0.81 -3.65 6.84
CA GLU A 8 -1.75 -4.71 7.17
C GLU A 8 -2.26 -5.31 5.86
N ILE A 9 -2.09 -6.61 5.69
CA ILE A 9 -2.51 -7.30 4.47
C ILE A 9 -3.81 -8.03 4.74
N GLY A 10 -4.87 -7.68 3.99
CA GLY A 10 -6.15 -8.37 4.03
C GLY A 10 -6.38 -9.15 2.74
N ASP A 11 -7.53 -9.80 2.62
CA ASP A 11 -7.85 -10.58 1.42
C ASP A 11 -7.94 -9.70 0.18
N ILE A 12 -8.66 -8.59 0.30
CA ILE A 12 -8.97 -7.73 -0.85
C ILE A 12 -8.37 -6.33 -0.72
N TYR A 13 -7.45 -6.14 0.22
CA TYR A 13 -6.87 -4.81 0.47
C TYR A 13 -5.50 -4.92 1.12
N ILE A 14 -4.82 -3.79 1.14
CA ILE A 14 -3.65 -3.58 1.98
C ILE A 14 -3.75 -2.19 2.60
N ARG A 15 -3.44 -2.07 3.88
CA ARG A 15 -3.38 -0.79 4.59
C ARG A 15 -1.94 -0.43 4.86
N VAL A 16 -1.62 0.85 4.65
CA VAL A 16 -0.26 1.34 4.78
C VAL A 16 -0.26 2.62 5.59
N LYS A 17 0.64 2.71 6.57
CA LYS A 17 0.85 3.94 7.32
C LYS A 17 2.28 4.41 7.08
N PHE A 18 2.43 5.66 6.66
CA PHE A 18 3.74 6.26 6.42
C PHE A 18 4.26 6.94 7.70
N ASN A 19 5.58 7.06 7.80
CA ASN A 19 6.22 7.61 9.00
C ASN A 19 5.78 9.03 9.35
N ARG A 20 5.45 9.83 8.34
CA ARG A 20 5.19 11.25 8.52
C ARG A 20 3.75 11.61 8.81
N THR A 21 2.87 10.63 8.89
CA THR A 21 1.45 10.90 9.08
C THR A 21 0.83 9.85 9.98
N ALA A 22 -0.20 10.26 10.72
CA ALA A 22 -1.00 9.33 11.51
C ALA A 22 -2.07 8.65 10.67
N LYS A 23 -2.28 9.10 9.44
CA LYS A 23 -3.32 8.59 8.56
C LYS A 23 -2.93 7.23 7.99
N ILE A 24 -3.91 6.33 7.90
CA ILE A 24 -3.72 5.02 7.29
C ILE A 24 -4.41 5.02 5.93
N TYR A 25 -3.68 4.61 4.91
CA TYR A 25 -4.20 4.55 3.53
C TYR A 25 -4.56 3.12 3.19
N THR A 26 -5.79 2.92 2.72
CA THR A 26 -6.27 1.60 2.33
C THR A 26 -6.34 1.53 0.81
N TYR A 27 -5.62 0.57 0.24
CA TYR A 27 -5.66 0.27 -1.19
C TYR A 27 -6.42 -1.03 -1.36
N SER A 28 -7.59 -0.97 -1.96
CA SER A 28 -8.44 -2.15 -2.12
C SER A 28 -8.52 -2.54 -3.59
N TYR A 29 -9.02 -3.75 -3.84
CA TYR A 29 -9.29 -4.19 -5.21
C TYR A 29 -10.18 -3.20 -5.93
N GLN A 30 -11.15 -2.62 -5.21
CA GLN A 30 -12.08 -1.68 -5.78
C GLN A 30 -11.43 -0.34 -6.09
N SER A 31 -10.55 0.16 -5.22
CA SER A 31 -9.97 1.48 -5.38
C SER A 31 -8.74 1.50 -6.28
N ALA A 32 -7.93 0.45 -6.26
CA ALA A 32 -6.66 0.42 -6.99
C ALA A 32 -6.57 -0.70 -8.03
N GLY A 33 -7.47 -1.68 -7.94
CA GLY A 33 -7.45 -2.82 -8.86
C GLY A 33 -6.68 -4.00 -8.29
N ILE A 34 -7.09 -5.20 -8.70
CA ILE A 34 -6.53 -6.45 -8.19
C ILE A 34 -5.02 -6.54 -8.42
N GLU A 35 -4.57 -6.26 -9.64
CA GLU A 35 -3.16 -6.40 -9.98
C GLU A 35 -2.27 -5.53 -9.11
N LYS A 36 -2.65 -4.26 -8.93
CA LYS A 36 -1.84 -3.34 -8.14
C LYS A 36 -1.84 -3.71 -6.67
N VAL A 37 -3.00 -4.09 -6.13
CA VAL A 37 -3.08 -4.49 -4.73
C VAL A 37 -2.25 -5.74 -4.46
N GLU A 38 -2.31 -6.73 -5.35
CA GLU A 38 -1.51 -7.95 -5.18
C GLU A 38 -0.02 -7.65 -5.29
N ARG A 39 0.36 -6.71 -6.14
CA ARG A 39 1.75 -6.27 -6.22
C ARG A 39 2.19 -5.58 -4.93
N LEU A 40 1.32 -4.72 -4.38
CA LEU A 40 1.61 -4.07 -3.11
C LEU A 40 1.82 -5.09 -1.99
N LYS A 41 0.98 -6.10 -1.93
CA LYS A 41 1.12 -7.17 -0.93
C LYS A 41 2.46 -7.89 -1.06
N LYS A 42 2.84 -8.19 -2.29
CA LYS A 42 4.10 -8.87 -2.57
C LYS A 42 5.30 -8.05 -2.11
N LEU A 43 5.28 -6.75 -2.43
CA LEU A 43 6.36 -5.86 -2.03
C LEU A 43 6.40 -5.66 -0.51
N ALA A 44 5.24 -5.60 0.12
CA ALA A 44 5.17 -5.50 1.58
C ALA A 44 5.78 -6.72 2.25
N ARG A 45 5.50 -7.92 1.73
CA ARG A 45 6.08 -9.15 2.27
C ARG A 45 7.58 -9.20 2.05
N ALA A 46 8.06 -8.68 0.94
CA ALA A 46 9.49 -8.62 0.65
C ALA A 46 10.21 -7.57 1.49
N GLY A 47 9.48 -6.59 2.02
CA GLY A 47 10.05 -5.52 2.83
C GLY A 47 10.84 -4.49 2.05
N ASN A 48 10.60 -4.38 0.75
CA ASN A 48 11.41 -3.56 -0.13
C ASN A 48 10.61 -3.09 -1.34
N GLY A 49 10.74 -1.81 -1.67
CA GLY A 49 10.15 -1.24 -2.89
C GLY A 49 8.70 -0.81 -2.79
N LEU A 50 8.04 -1.01 -1.65
CA LEU A 50 6.63 -0.69 -1.50
C LEU A 50 6.36 0.81 -1.62
N ASN A 51 7.14 1.63 -0.93
CA ASN A 51 6.97 3.08 -0.96
C ASN A 51 7.14 3.63 -2.38
N CYS A 52 8.16 3.15 -3.08
CA CYS A 52 8.42 3.58 -4.45
C CYS A 52 7.26 3.22 -5.37
N TYR A 53 6.78 2.00 -5.27
CA TYR A 53 5.67 1.53 -6.09
C TYR A 53 4.40 2.36 -5.83
N ILE A 54 4.13 2.65 -4.56
CA ILE A 54 2.96 3.46 -4.20
C ILE A 54 3.04 4.83 -4.87
N LYS A 55 4.19 5.48 -4.77
CA LYS A 55 4.36 6.82 -5.35
C LYS A 55 4.19 6.82 -6.87
N LEU A 56 4.69 5.78 -7.52
CA LEU A 56 4.69 5.74 -8.99
C LEU A 56 3.36 5.28 -9.58
N TYR A 57 2.67 4.36 -8.93
CA TYR A 57 1.56 3.67 -9.58
C TYR A 57 0.20 3.80 -8.90
N VAL A 58 0.15 4.01 -7.59
CA VAL A 58 -1.12 4.02 -6.88
C VAL A 58 -1.30 5.23 -5.96
N ASN A 59 -0.47 6.22 -6.07
CA ASN A 59 -0.39 7.34 -5.13
C ASN A 59 -1.75 7.85 -4.63
N SER A 60 -2.71 8.06 -5.52
CA SER A 60 -4.02 8.61 -5.15
C SER A 60 -5.12 7.56 -5.17
N LEU A 61 -4.79 6.30 -5.37
CA LEU A 61 -5.78 5.23 -5.56
C LEU A 61 -6.20 4.54 -4.26
N TYR A 62 -6.01 5.21 -3.13
CA TYR A 62 -6.48 4.69 -1.84
C TYR A 62 -7.96 5.00 -1.67
N GLU A 63 -8.61 4.26 -0.77
CA GLU A 63 -10.02 4.50 -0.46
C GLU A 63 -10.18 5.80 0.29
N LYS A 64 -11.21 6.54 -0.08
CA LYS A 64 -11.48 7.86 0.49
C LYS A 64 -12.59 7.88 1.51
#